data_1baea00947ba44ac40fb20a9757b586c
#
_entry.id   1baea00947ba44ac40fb20a9757b586c
#
_cell.length_a   1.000
_cell.length_b   1.000
_cell.length_c   1.000
_cell.angle_alpha   90.00
_cell.angle_beta   90.00
_cell.angle_gamma   90.00
#
_symmetry.space_group_name_H-M   'P 1'
#
loop_
_entity.id
_entity.type
_entity.pdbx_description
1 polymer ?
#
loop_
_entity_poly.entity_id
_entity_poly.type
_entity_poly.pdbx_seq_one_letter_code
_entity_poly.pdbx_strand_id
1 'polypeptide(L)'
;MMLVVVAYDVNTESAEGRRRLRRVAKTCKDHGQRVQNSVFECWIDMSHWVVFRSRLVKEIAEDQDSLRFYFLGDNWKGRVEHVGAKPSYDPGGPLIV
;
A
#
# COMPACT_ATOMS: atom_id res chain seq x y z
N MET A 1 18.73 2.66 2.19
CA MET A 1 17.57 2.95 1.32
C MET A 1 17.01 1.66 0.76
N MET A 2 15.71 1.53 0.70
CA MET A 2 15.05 0.37 0.13
C MET A 2 13.94 0.83 -0.83
N LEU A 3 13.61 -0.01 -1.78
CA LEU A 3 12.51 0.25 -2.68
C LEU A 3 11.25 -0.46 -2.15
N VAL A 4 10.22 0.32 -1.87
CA VAL A 4 8.93 -0.18 -1.42
C VAL A 4 7.89 0.15 -2.48
N VAL A 5 7.15 -0.86 -2.92
CA VAL A 5 6.00 -0.66 -3.78
C VAL A 5 4.76 -0.64 -2.89
N VAL A 6 4.00 0.45 -2.97
CA VAL A 6 2.74 0.61 -2.24
C VAL A 6 1.60 0.50 -3.23
N ALA A 7 0.71 -0.46 -3.00
CA ALA A 7 -0.52 -0.61 -3.75
C ALA A 7 -1.70 -0.44 -2.80
N TYR A 8 -2.73 0.28 -3.23
CA TYR A 8 -3.91 0.48 -2.39
C TYR A 8 -5.18 0.30 -3.20
N ASP A 9 -6.23 -0.09 -2.49
CA ASP A 9 -7.58 -0.21 -3.02
C ASP A 9 -8.52 0.36 -1.97
N VAL A 10 -9.12 1.51 -2.27
CA VAL A 10 -9.99 2.24 -1.35
C VAL A 10 -11.41 2.19 -1.88
N ASN A 11 -12.36 1.82 -1.02
CA ASN A 11 -13.77 1.82 -1.38
C ASN A 11 -14.26 3.25 -1.56
N THR A 12 -14.70 3.58 -2.78
CA THR A 12 -15.14 4.92 -3.16
C THR A 12 -16.65 5.07 -3.32
N GLU A 13 -17.42 4.13 -2.80
CA GLU A 13 -18.88 4.18 -2.89
C GLU A 13 -19.47 5.33 -2.05
N SER A 14 -18.74 5.79 -1.03
CA SER A 14 -19.15 6.90 -0.18
C SER A 14 -18.30 8.13 -0.42
N ALA A 15 -18.80 9.30 -0.02
CA ALA A 15 -18.03 10.54 -0.05
C ALA A 15 -16.80 10.45 0.87
N GLU A 16 -16.94 9.76 2.01
CA GLU A 16 -15.84 9.55 2.95
C GLU A 16 -14.76 8.67 2.34
N GLY A 17 -15.14 7.62 1.62
CA GLY A 17 -14.19 6.77 0.89
C GLY A 17 -13.42 7.54 -0.17
N ARG A 18 -14.09 8.43 -0.89
CA ARG A 18 -13.42 9.29 -1.87
C ARG A 18 -12.41 10.23 -1.20
N ARG A 19 -12.73 10.75 -0.02
CA ARG A 19 -11.79 11.56 0.76
C ARG A 19 -10.61 10.75 1.25
N ARG A 20 -10.83 9.50 1.71
CA ARG A 20 -9.75 8.60 2.08
C ARG A 20 -8.81 8.34 0.92
N LEU A 21 -9.38 8.08 -0.27
CA LEU A 21 -8.57 7.85 -1.47
C LEU A 21 -7.65 9.05 -1.75
N ARG A 22 -8.18 10.28 -1.69
CA ARG A 22 -7.37 11.49 -1.91
C ARG A 22 -6.24 11.62 -0.91
N ARG A 23 -6.51 11.33 0.38
CA ARG A 23 -5.49 11.42 1.43
C ARG A 23 -4.41 10.35 1.26
N VAL A 24 -4.80 9.12 0.95
CA VAL A 24 -3.85 8.03 0.69
C VAL A 24 -2.95 8.40 -0.51
N ALA A 25 -3.56 8.84 -1.60
CA ALA A 25 -2.81 9.22 -2.79
C ALA A 25 -1.84 10.38 -2.50
N LYS A 26 -2.28 11.39 -1.74
CA LYS A 26 -1.42 12.52 -1.37
C LYS A 26 -0.23 12.06 -0.52
N THR A 27 -0.48 11.22 0.47
CA THR A 27 0.59 10.68 1.33
C THR A 27 1.60 9.89 0.49
N CYS A 28 1.14 9.07 -0.45
CA CYS A 28 2.03 8.35 -1.35
C CYS A 28 2.83 9.30 -2.26
N LYS A 29 2.20 10.34 -2.79
CA LYS A 29 2.90 11.35 -3.63
C LYS A 29 4.00 12.07 -2.87
N ASP A 30 3.80 12.31 -1.58
CA ASP A 30 4.80 12.97 -0.75
C ASP A 30 6.05 12.11 -0.54
N HIS A 31 5.97 10.80 -0.77
CA HIS A 31 7.04 9.85 -0.47
C HIS A 31 7.55 9.06 -1.67
N GLY A 32 6.86 9.10 -2.80
CA GLY A 32 7.23 8.25 -3.91
C GLY A 32 6.74 8.74 -5.27
N GLN A 33 6.94 7.87 -6.25
CA GLN A 33 6.58 8.11 -7.65
C GLN A 33 5.38 7.23 -8.01
N ARG A 34 4.32 7.84 -8.54
CA ARG A 34 3.18 7.08 -9.06
C ARG A 34 3.58 6.36 -10.34
N VAL A 35 3.33 5.04 -10.38
CA VAL A 35 3.61 4.22 -11.56
C VAL A 35 2.33 3.67 -12.19
N GLN A 36 1.27 3.56 -11.41
CA GLN A 36 -0.10 3.29 -11.87
C GLN A 36 -1.07 4.05 -10.95
N ASN A 37 -2.35 4.05 -11.27
CA ASN A 37 -3.35 4.86 -10.54
C ASN A 37 -3.25 4.72 -9.02
N SER A 38 -3.11 3.49 -8.54
CA SER A 38 -3.04 3.19 -7.11
C SER A 38 -1.79 2.43 -6.74
N VAL A 39 -0.70 2.63 -7.48
CA VAL A 39 0.60 1.98 -7.24
C VAL A 39 1.69 3.03 -7.26
N PHE A 40 2.49 3.05 -6.20
CA PHE A 40 3.61 3.98 -6.04
C PHE A 40 4.89 3.20 -5.74
N GLU A 41 6.00 3.66 -6.29
CA GLU A 41 7.33 3.18 -5.94
C GLU A 41 8.01 4.22 -5.06
N CYS A 42 8.46 3.79 -3.89
CA CYS A 42 9.02 4.68 -2.88
C CYS A 42 10.44 4.24 -2.55
N TRP A 43 11.41 5.11 -2.80
CA TRP A 43 12.81 4.89 -2.42
C TRP A 43 13.00 5.57 -1.08
N ILE A 44 13.13 4.78 0.01
CA ILE A 44 12.96 5.30 1.36
C ILE A 44 13.84 4.53 2.35
N ASP A 45 14.32 5.21 3.38
CA ASP A 45 15.04 4.55 4.48
C ASP A 45 14.04 3.99 5.51
N MET A 46 14.54 3.15 6.42
CA MET A 46 13.69 2.48 7.39
C MET A 46 12.98 3.45 8.34
N SER A 47 13.66 4.49 8.79
CA SER A 47 13.08 5.43 9.76
C SER A 47 11.92 6.22 9.15
N HIS A 48 12.04 6.64 7.90
CA HIS A 48 10.96 7.31 7.19
C HIS A 48 9.85 6.34 6.78
N TRP A 49 10.22 5.11 6.44
CA TRP A 49 9.24 4.07 6.10
C TRP A 49 8.28 3.81 7.25
N VAL A 50 8.79 3.67 8.48
CA VAL A 50 7.95 3.42 9.66
C VAL A 50 6.90 4.52 9.83
N VAL A 51 7.28 5.78 9.65
CA VAL A 51 6.37 6.92 9.76
C VAL A 51 5.35 6.92 8.60
N PHE A 52 5.83 6.72 7.39
CA PHE A 52 4.99 6.69 6.19
C PHE A 52 3.94 5.56 6.28
N ARG A 53 4.38 4.35 6.63
CA ARG A 53 3.48 3.22 6.81
C ARG A 53 2.41 3.51 7.87
N SER A 54 2.81 4.06 9.00
CA SER A 54 1.89 4.41 10.08
C SER A 54 0.81 5.39 9.63
N ARG A 55 1.20 6.40 8.84
CA ARG A 55 0.24 7.36 8.29
C ARG A 55 -0.76 6.69 7.36
N LEU A 56 -0.27 5.85 6.44
CA LEU A 56 -1.15 5.14 5.51
C LEU A 56 -2.17 4.26 6.23
N VAL A 57 -1.72 3.50 7.22
CA VAL A 57 -2.61 2.63 7.99
C VAL A 57 -3.69 3.43 8.72
N LYS A 58 -3.36 4.61 9.22
CA LYS A 58 -4.33 5.49 9.88
C LYS A 58 -5.33 6.13 8.92
N GLU A 59 -4.96 6.28 7.66
CA GLU A 59 -5.81 6.94 6.68
C GLU A 59 -6.87 6.02 6.08
N ILE A 60 -6.71 4.71 6.17
CA ILE A 60 -7.68 3.77 5.59
C ILE A 60 -8.71 3.31 6.61
N ALA A 61 -9.80 2.77 6.10
CA ALA A 61 -10.79 2.03 6.88
C ALA A 61 -10.56 0.53 6.60
N GLU A 62 -10.00 -0.20 7.56
CA GLU A 62 -9.49 -1.56 7.33
C GLU A 62 -10.59 -2.56 6.98
N ASP A 63 -11.85 -2.25 7.33
CA ASP A 63 -13.02 -3.06 6.98
C ASP A 63 -13.49 -2.84 5.53
N GLN A 64 -13.00 -1.80 4.86
CA GLN A 64 -13.45 -1.43 3.52
C GLN A 64 -12.30 -1.30 2.52
N ASP A 65 -11.11 -0.94 2.98
CA ASP A 65 -9.97 -0.57 2.15
C ASP A 65 -8.84 -1.57 2.33
N SER A 66 -7.88 -1.58 1.40
CA SER A 66 -6.70 -2.43 1.46
C SER A 66 -5.44 -1.64 1.12
N LEU A 67 -4.36 -1.98 1.83
CA LEU A 67 -3.01 -1.55 1.51
C LEU A 67 -2.14 -2.78 1.30
N ARG A 68 -1.20 -2.68 0.39
CA ARG A 68 -0.24 -3.75 0.15
C ARG A 68 1.14 -3.17 -0.08
N PHE A 69 2.14 -3.70 0.62
CA PHE A 69 3.51 -3.23 0.56
C PHE A 69 4.40 -4.36 0.08
N TYR A 70 5.17 -4.08 -0.97
CA TYR A 70 6.16 -5.01 -1.50
C TYR A 70 7.54 -4.43 -1.25
N PHE A 71 8.38 -5.18 -0.53
CA PHE A 71 9.76 -4.78 -0.29
C PHE A 71 10.62 -5.55 -1.28
N LEU A 72 11.17 -4.86 -2.26
CA LEU A 72 11.88 -5.53 -3.35
C LEU A 72 13.28 -5.98 -2.91
N GLY A 73 13.59 -7.24 -3.18
CA GLY A 73 14.83 -7.89 -2.81
C GLY A 73 14.77 -9.39 -3.10
N ASP A 74 15.81 -10.12 -2.68
CA ASP A 74 15.94 -11.54 -3.03
C ASP A 74 14.95 -12.44 -2.29
N ASN A 75 14.57 -12.08 -1.07
CA ASN A 75 13.62 -12.87 -0.27
C ASN A 75 12.26 -12.18 -0.24
N TRP A 76 11.42 -12.49 -1.22
CA TRP A 76 10.12 -11.85 -1.37
C TRP A 76 9.08 -12.30 -0.33
N LYS A 77 9.19 -13.49 0.26
CA LYS A 77 8.16 -14.02 1.18
C LYS A 77 7.95 -13.14 2.41
N GLY A 78 9.04 -12.68 3.01
CA GLY A 78 8.96 -11.72 4.11
C GLY A 78 8.79 -10.29 3.64
N ARG A 79 8.57 -10.08 2.34
CA ARG A 79 8.61 -8.76 1.71
C ARG A 79 7.26 -8.24 1.27
N VAL A 80 6.18 -8.97 1.54
CA VAL A 80 4.83 -8.53 1.22
C VAL A 80 4.03 -8.40 2.51
N GLU A 81 3.42 -7.23 2.71
CA GLU A 81 2.52 -7.00 3.82
C GLU A 81 1.18 -6.52 3.27
N HIS A 82 0.10 -7.16 3.71
CA HIS A 82 -1.26 -6.77 3.35
C HIS A 82 -1.98 -6.23 4.59
N VAL A 83 -2.68 -5.11 4.41
CA VAL A 83 -3.52 -4.51 5.45
C VAL A 83 -4.87 -4.19 4.81
N GLY A 84 -5.95 -4.68 5.41
CA GLY A 84 -7.29 -4.32 5.00
C GLY A 84 -8.18 -5.49 4.63
N ALA A 85 -9.34 -5.16 4.05
CA ALA A 85 -10.48 -6.07 3.89
C ALA A 85 -10.29 -7.13 2.80
N LYS A 86 -9.51 -6.84 1.75
CA LYS A 86 -9.36 -7.79 0.66
C LYS A 86 -8.47 -8.95 1.07
N PRO A 87 -8.81 -10.19 0.67
CA PRO A 87 -7.95 -11.32 0.99
C PRO A 87 -6.54 -11.15 0.44
N SER A 88 -5.57 -11.52 1.26
CA SER A 88 -4.19 -11.54 0.82
C SER A 88 -3.99 -12.68 -0.16
N TYR A 89 -3.23 -12.44 -1.20
CA TYR A 89 -2.87 -13.44 -2.17
C TYR A 89 -1.42 -13.88 -1.92
N ASP A 90 -1.16 -15.19 -1.99
CA ASP A 90 0.17 -15.75 -1.81
C ASP A 90 0.86 -15.87 -3.17
N PRO A 91 1.90 -15.07 -3.46
CA PRO A 91 2.60 -15.14 -4.74
C PRO A 91 3.31 -16.48 -4.97
N GLY A 92 3.60 -17.25 -3.90
CA GLY A 92 4.19 -18.58 -4.02
C GLY A 92 3.19 -19.71 -4.12
N GLY A 93 1.90 -19.39 -3.99
CA GLY A 93 0.82 -20.37 -4.07
C GLY A 93 0.26 -20.53 -5.47
N PRO A 94 -0.79 -21.36 -5.62
CA PRO A 94 -1.44 -21.52 -6.92
C PRO A 94 -2.04 -20.20 -7.39
N LEU A 95 -1.84 -19.89 -8.66
CA LEU A 95 -2.50 -18.74 -9.29
C LEU A 95 -3.97 -19.10 -9.52
N ILE A 96 -4.84 -18.36 -8.86
CA ILE A 96 -6.27 -18.45 -9.10
C ILE A 96 -6.63 -17.27 -9.99
N VAL A 97 -7.00 -17.58 -11.21
CA VAL A 97 -7.33 -16.55 -12.20
C VAL A 97 -8.84 -16.40 -12.25
#